data_c84edc2e3f3aefc05626544b0ffbfcc7
#
_entry.id   c84edc2e3f3aefc05626544b0ffbfcc7
#
_cell.length_a   1.000
_cell.length_b   1.000
_cell.length_c   1.000
_cell.angle_alpha   90.00
_cell.angle_beta   90.00
_cell.angle_gamma   90.00
#
_symmetry.space_group_name_H-M   'P 1'
#
loop_
_entity.id
_entity.type
_entity.pdbx_description
1 polymer ?
#
loop_
_entity_poly.entity_id
_entity_poly.type
_entity_poly.pdbx_seq_one_letter_code
_entity_poly.pdbx_strand_id
1 'polypeptide(L)'
;CVGCSVCIDNCKSGKLTDSKDVVNAINIIRSATGPVYALIAPAFTGQFSPDVTPGKLRNAFKAMGFDGMIEVAAFADILTLKEALEFDKNIKKEEDYQLTSCCCPMWIAMIKRIYHELIPHVPAAVAPMIACGRAIKVLHPDAATVFIGPCVAKKAEAKEPDIAGAIDCVLTFKEVADMFEAFRINT
;
A
#
# COMPACT_ATOMS: atom_id res chain seq x y z
N CYS A 1 -6.81 -10.44 15.04
CA CYS A 1 -6.87 -9.11 14.42
C CYS A 1 -6.50 -9.22 12.94
N VAL A 2 -7.28 -8.59 12.08
CA VAL A 2 -7.06 -8.53 10.63
C VAL A 2 -6.80 -7.09 10.13
N GLY A 3 -6.67 -6.13 11.05
CA GLY A 3 -6.41 -4.73 10.72
C GLY A 3 -7.59 -3.94 10.15
N CYS A 4 -8.84 -4.37 10.41
CA CYS A 4 -10.04 -3.77 9.80
C CYS A 4 -10.49 -2.43 10.42
N SER A 5 -9.85 -1.95 11.48
CA SER A 5 -10.14 -0.70 12.20
C SER A 5 -11.48 -0.62 12.94
N VAL A 6 -12.36 -1.61 12.85
CA VAL A 6 -13.70 -1.61 13.48
C VAL A 6 -13.65 -1.32 14.99
N CYS A 7 -12.63 -1.82 15.68
CA CYS A 7 -12.45 -1.55 17.12
C CYS A 7 -12.13 -0.06 17.42
N ILE A 8 -11.43 0.61 16.50
CA ILE A 8 -11.11 2.04 16.60
C ILE A 8 -12.37 2.86 16.37
N ASP A 9 -13.09 2.56 15.28
CA ASP A 9 -14.30 3.28 14.89
C ASP A 9 -15.43 3.15 15.91
N ASN A 10 -15.49 2.01 16.62
CA ASN A 10 -16.49 1.74 17.66
C ASN A 10 -16.01 2.10 19.07
N CYS A 11 -14.83 2.68 19.24
CA CYS A 11 -14.31 3.04 20.54
C CYS A 11 -15.00 4.31 21.10
N LYS A 12 -16.07 4.14 21.88
CA LYS A 12 -16.84 5.25 22.47
C LYS A 12 -16.01 6.19 23.35
N SER A 13 -14.92 5.69 23.94
CA SER A 13 -14.04 6.49 24.81
C SER A 13 -12.95 7.24 24.03
N GLY A 14 -12.79 7.00 22.72
CA GLY A 14 -11.74 7.56 21.87
C GLY A 14 -10.31 7.15 22.25
N LYS A 15 -10.15 6.14 23.12
CA LYS A 15 -8.83 5.71 23.64
C LYS A 15 -8.08 4.78 22.70
N LEU A 16 -8.76 4.18 21.72
CA LEU A 16 -8.12 3.37 20.71
C LEU A 16 -7.80 4.24 19.49
N THR A 17 -6.58 4.13 19.00
CA THR A 17 -6.12 4.79 17.78
C THR A 17 -5.27 3.83 16.96
N ASP A 18 -5.11 4.11 15.68
CA ASP A 18 -4.16 3.44 14.83
C ASP A 18 -2.71 3.90 15.11
N SER A 19 -1.75 3.12 14.67
CA SER A 19 -0.35 3.52 14.67
C SER A 19 -0.15 4.69 13.69
N LYS A 20 0.45 5.78 14.15
CA LYS A 20 0.80 6.93 13.33
C LYS A 20 2.26 6.82 12.88
N ASP A 21 2.47 6.85 11.56
CA ASP A 21 3.82 6.70 10.98
C ASP A 21 4.36 8.02 10.38
N VAL A 22 3.69 9.15 10.62
CA VAL A 22 4.08 10.47 10.10
C VAL A 22 5.51 10.84 10.51
N VAL A 23 5.86 10.67 11.80
CA VAL A 23 7.21 11.00 12.29
C VAL A 23 8.27 10.10 11.63
N ASN A 24 7.96 8.81 11.45
CA ASN A 24 8.84 7.88 10.76
C ASN A 24 9.06 8.29 9.30
N ALA A 25 7.99 8.65 8.59
CA ALA A 25 8.09 9.14 7.21
C ALA A 25 8.94 10.41 7.10
N ILE A 26 8.75 11.38 8.01
CA ILE A 26 9.57 12.61 8.05
C ILE A 26 11.05 12.28 8.29
N ASN A 27 11.33 11.34 9.20
CA ASN A 27 12.69 10.91 9.46
C ASN A 27 13.33 10.26 8.23
N ILE A 28 12.58 9.40 7.52
CA ILE A 28 13.04 8.78 6.27
C ILE A 28 13.37 9.85 5.24
N ILE A 29 12.46 10.82 4.99
CA ILE A 29 12.68 11.90 4.02
C ILE A 29 13.95 12.71 4.36
N ARG A 30 14.23 12.93 5.65
CA ARG A 30 15.37 13.75 6.09
C ARG A 30 16.71 13.02 6.14
N SER A 31 16.70 11.71 6.38
CA SER A 31 17.91 10.94 6.67
C SER A 31 18.26 9.90 5.61
N ALA A 32 17.43 9.70 4.59
CA ALA A 32 17.73 8.77 3.51
C ALA A 32 19.00 9.19 2.76
N THR A 33 19.84 8.21 2.45
CA THR A 33 21.06 8.39 1.66
C THR A 33 20.82 8.28 0.16
N GLY A 34 19.74 7.61 -0.22
CA GLY A 34 19.28 7.46 -1.58
C GLY A 34 17.93 8.18 -1.83
N PRO A 35 17.38 8.06 -3.03
CA PRO A 35 16.12 8.71 -3.37
C PRO A 35 14.94 8.17 -2.55
N VAL A 36 14.01 9.05 -2.21
CA VAL A 36 12.78 8.70 -1.47
C VAL A 36 11.59 8.76 -2.40
N TYR A 37 10.92 7.64 -2.61
CA TYR A 37 9.76 7.54 -3.50
C TYR A 37 8.44 7.41 -2.73
N ALA A 38 7.47 8.24 -3.11
CA ALA A 38 6.07 8.08 -2.70
C ALA A 38 5.38 7.07 -3.63
N LEU A 39 4.96 5.92 -3.10
CA LEU A 39 4.22 4.89 -3.85
C LEU A 39 2.74 5.06 -3.56
N ILE A 40 1.98 5.63 -4.51
CA ILE A 40 0.58 5.97 -4.25
C ILE A 40 -0.38 4.90 -4.71
N ALA A 41 -1.32 4.52 -3.84
CA ALA A 41 -2.37 3.55 -4.16
C ALA A 41 -3.34 4.11 -5.22
N PRO A 42 -3.91 3.25 -6.09
CA PRO A 42 -4.87 3.68 -7.14
C PRO A 42 -6.06 4.48 -6.62
N ALA A 43 -6.48 4.22 -5.37
CA ALA A 43 -7.61 4.87 -4.72
C ALA A 43 -7.36 6.36 -4.35
N PHE A 44 -6.25 6.96 -4.75
CA PHE A 44 -5.94 8.36 -4.44
C PHE A 44 -6.86 9.36 -5.13
N THR A 45 -7.50 8.96 -6.22
CA THR A 45 -8.42 9.82 -6.99
C THR A 45 -9.58 10.29 -6.12
N GLY A 46 -9.74 11.61 -5.99
CA GLY A 46 -10.79 12.23 -5.17
C GLY A 46 -10.55 12.20 -3.65
N GLN A 47 -9.39 11.74 -3.17
CA GLN A 47 -9.11 11.65 -1.73
C GLN A 47 -8.66 12.98 -1.11
N PHE A 48 -8.07 13.87 -1.89
CA PHE A 48 -7.55 15.15 -1.40
C PHE A 48 -8.50 16.30 -1.71
N SER A 49 -8.82 16.50 -2.99
CA SER A 49 -9.82 17.46 -3.47
C SER A 49 -10.19 17.08 -4.91
N PRO A 50 -11.39 17.41 -5.41
CA PRO A 50 -11.76 17.18 -6.81
C PRO A 50 -10.81 17.82 -7.82
N ASP A 51 -10.14 18.92 -7.44
CA ASP A 51 -9.22 19.66 -8.30
C ASP A 51 -7.78 19.14 -8.29
N VAL A 52 -7.48 18.16 -7.45
CA VAL A 52 -6.13 17.57 -7.34
C VAL A 52 -5.90 16.57 -8.46
N THR A 53 -5.08 16.98 -9.41
CA THR A 53 -4.62 16.11 -10.49
C THR A 53 -3.39 15.31 -10.07
N PRO A 54 -3.07 14.17 -10.73
CA PRO A 54 -1.83 13.43 -10.48
C PRO A 54 -0.56 14.31 -10.60
N GLY A 55 -0.56 15.28 -11.51
CA GLY A 55 0.55 16.23 -11.66
C GLY A 55 0.72 17.17 -10.48
N LYS A 56 -0.37 17.73 -9.96
CA LYS A 56 -0.35 18.54 -8.74
C LYS A 56 0.14 17.73 -7.54
N LEU A 57 -0.33 16.49 -7.42
CA LEU A 57 0.05 15.61 -6.33
C LEU A 57 1.56 15.26 -6.39
N ARG A 58 2.10 14.99 -7.58
CA ARG A 58 3.56 14.81 -7.76
C ARG A 58 4.36 16.03 -7.31
N ASN A 59 3.89 17.23 -7.65
CA ASN A 59 4.53 18.46 -7.20
C ASN A 59 4.44 18.65 -5.70
N ALA A 60 3.31 18.32 -5.09
CA ALA A 60 3.12 18.38 -3.64
C ALA A 60 4.06 17.42 -2.90
N PHE A 61 4.23 16.18 -3.39
CA PHE A 61 5.21 15.25 -2.82
C PHE A 61 6.65 15.73 -2.98
N LYS A 62 7.01 16.31 -4.14
CA LYS A 62 8.33 16.94 -4.31
C LYS A 62 8.55 18.09 -3.34
N ALA A 63 7.56 18.94 -3.14
CA ALA A 63 7.63 20.03 -2.16
C ALA A 63 7.76 19.50 -0.71
N MET A 64 7.26 18.30 -0.41
CA MET A 64 7.41 17.63 0.88
C MET A 64 8.80 16.99 1.07
N GLY A 65 9.59 16.84 -0.01
CA GLY A 65 10.93 16.28 0.02
C GLY A 65 11.07 14.89 -0.58
N PHE A 66 10.04 14.37 -1.26
CA PHE A 66 10.17 13.15 -2.04
C PHE A 66 10.83 13.42 -3.39
N ASP A 67 11.66 12.49 -3.86
CA ASP A 67 12.29 12.59 -5.19
C ASP A 67 11.30 12.27 -6.32
N GLY A 68 10.29 11.45 -6.06
CA GLY A 68 9.27 11.11 -7.03
C GLY A 68 8.02 10.48 -6.44
N MET A 69 6.96 10.43 -7.26
CA MET A 69 5.72 9.73 -6.98
C MET A 69 5.50 8.66 -8.06
N ILE A 70 5.24 7.43 -7.63
CA ILE A 70 4.99 6.27 -8.48
C ILE A 70 3.57 5.79 -8.23
N GLU A 71 2.81 5.63 -9.30
CA GLU A 71 1.45 5.10 -9.24
C GLU A 71 1.49 3.57 -9.18
N VAL A 72 1.07 3.01 -8.06
CA VAL A 72 1.05 1.54 -7.84
C VAL A 72 0.06 0.84 -8.78
N ALA A 73 -0.85 1.58 -9.41
CA ALA A 73 -1.76 1.07 -10.43
C ALA A 73 -1.04 0.31 -11.56
N ALA A 74 0.12 0.80 -12.02
CA ALA A 74 0.92 0.12 -13.05
C ALA A 74 1.36 -1.30 -12.62
N PHE A 75 1.64 -1.49 -11.34
CA PHE A 75 1.98 -2.80 -10.80
C PHE A 75 0.75 -3.68 -10.58
N ALA A 76 -0.41 -3.09 -10.31
CA ALA A 76 -1.68 -3.82 -10.29
C ALA A 76 -2.00 -4.40 -11.67
N ASP A 77 -1.79 -3.66 -12.75
CA ASP A 77 -1.99 -4.14 -14.13
C ASP A 77 -1.06 -5.33 -14.46
N ILE A 78 0.22 -5.23 -14.10
CA ILE A 78 1.20 -6.31 -14.29
C ILE A 78 0.78 -7.57 -13.52
N LEU A 79 0.34 -7.41 -12.27
CA LEU A 79 -0.09 -8.55 -11.44
C LEU A 79 -1.39 -9.16 -11.95
N THR A 80 -2.33 -8.35 -12.44
CA THR A 80 -3.56 -8.83 -13.06
C THR A 80 -3.26 -9.71 -14.27
N LEU A 81 -2.32 -9.30 -15.13
CA LEU A 81 -1.87 -10.12 -16.25
C LEU A 81 -1.26 -11.45 -15.77
N LYS A 82 -0.40 -11.40 -14.75
CA LYS A 82 0.19 -12.61 -14.16
C LYS A 82 -0.89 -13.55 -13.61
N GLU A 83 -1.85 -13.02 -12.86
CA GLU A 83 -2.95 -13.79 -12.28
C GLU A 83 -3.86 -14.40 -13.37
N ALA A 84 -4.11 -13.69 -14.47
CA ALA A 84 -4.85 -14.22 -15.61
C ALA A 84 -4.13 -15.41 -16.25
N LEU A 85 -2.82 -15.32 -16.44
CA LEU A 85 -2.02 -16.43 -16.98
C LEU A 85 -1.98 -17.63 -16.02
N GLU A 86 -1.97 -17.38 -14.71
CA GLU A 86 -2.04 -18.41 -13.68
C GLU A 86 -3.42 -19.08 -13.69
N PHE A 87 -4.48 -18.30 -13.82
CA PHE A 87 -5.84 -18.79 -13.96
C PHE A 87 -5.97 -19.73 -15.15
N ASP A 88 -5.53 -19.31 -16.34
CA ASP A 88 -5.57 -20.12 -17.56
C ASP A 88 -4.79 -21.43 -17.42
N LYS A 89 -3.73 -21.43 -16.62
CA LYS A 89 -2.94 -22.63 -16.35
C LYS A 89 -3.61 -23.58 -15.40
N ASN A 90 -4.25 -23.08 -14.35
CA ASN A 90 -4.73 -23.86 -13.21
C ASN A 90 -6.21 -24.30 -13.36
N ILE A 91 -7.05 -23.49 -14.02
CA ILE A 91 -8.48 -23.73 -14.16
C ILE A 91 -8.72 -24.51 -15.46
N LYS A 92 -9.06 -25.80 -15.35
CA LYS A 92 -9.25 -26.71 -16.49
C LYS A 92 -10.63 -27.37 -16.51
N LYS A 93 -11.28 -27.45 -15.36
CA LYS A 93 -12.58 -28.12 -15.16
C LYS A 93 -13.53 -27.17 -14.49
N GLU A 94 -14.81 -27.48 -14.54
CA GLU A 94 -15.89 -26.69 -13.93
C GLU A 94 -15.76 -26.63 -12.40
N GLU A 95 -15.18 -27.65 -11.76
CA GLU A 95 -14.98 -27.71 -10.32
C GLU A 95 -13.74 -26.93 -9.86
N ASP A 96 -12.83 -26.58 -10.77
CA ASP A 96 -11.63 -25.80 -10.44
C ASP A 96 -12.03 -24.35 -10.19
N TYR A 97 -11.44 -23.72 -9.17
CA TYR A 97 -11.63 -22.31 -8.91
C TYR A 97 -10.39 -21.66 -8.33
N GLN A 98 -10.27 -20.35 -8.53
CA GLN A 98 -9.22 -19.52 -7.97
C GLN A 98 -9.85 -18.25 -7.40
N LEU A 99 -9.39 -17.83 -6.25
CA LEU A 99 -9.78 -16.54 -5.67
C LEU A 99 -9.14 -15.40 -6.47
N THR A 100 -9.86 -14.30 -6.63
CA THR A 100 -9.47 -13.21 -7.54
C THR A 100 -8.77 -12.03 -6.85
N SER A 101 -8.45 -12.13 -5.56
CA SER A 101 -7.84 -11.03 -4.83
C SER A 101 -6.72 -11.50 -3.92
N CYS A 102 -5.52 -10.97 -4.15
CA CYS A 102 -4.37 -11.09 -3.26
C CYS A 102 -3.95 -9.75 -2.64
N CYS A 103 -4.56 -8.62 -3.06
CA CYS A 103 -4.09 -7.28 -2.71
C CYS A 103 -4.65 -6.72 -1.39
N CYS A 104 -5.71 -7.31 -0.83
CA CYS A 104 -6.32 -6.85 0.41
C CYS A 104 -5.74 -7.59 1.62
N PRO A 105 -4.96 -6.94 2.50
CA PRO A 105 -4.34 -7.61 3.65
C PRO A 105 -5.36 -8.14 4.66
N MET A 106 -6.51 -7.48 4.80
CA MET A 106 -7.59 -7.97 5.68
C MET A 106 -8.19 -9.27 5.16
N TRP A 107 -8.41 -9.35 3.84
CA TRP A 107 -8.92 -10.54 3.17
C TRP A 107 -7.94 -11.72 3.33
N ILE A 108 -6.67 -11.50 3.03
CA ILE A 108 -5.63 -12.52 3.18
C ILE A 108 -5.48 -12.95 4.64
N ALA A 109 -5.51 -12.03 5.60
CA ALA A 109 -5.46 -12.36 7.02
C ALA A 109 -6.68 -13.17 7.48
N MET A 110 -7.86 -12.91 6.92
CA MET A 110 -9.07 -13.67 7.20
C MET A 110 -8.95 -15.10 6.66
N ILE A 111 -8.52 -15.27 5.40
CA ILE A 111 -8.26 -16.59 4.82
C ILE A 111 -7.25 -17.37 5.66
N LYS A 112 -6.09 -16.77 5.93
CA LYS A 112 -5.02 -17.40 6.71
C LYS A 112 -5.42 -17.80 8.14
N ARG A 113 -6.43 -17.15 8.74
CA ARG A 113 -6.80 -17.34 10.14
C ARG A 113 -8.11 -18.09 10.36
N ILE A 114 -9.02 -18.04 9.40
CA ILE A 114 -10.39 -18.56 9.57
C ILE A 114 -10.71 -19.60 8.49
N TYR A 115 -10.34 -19.36 7.25
CA TYR A 115 -10.70 -20.16 6.08
C TYR A 115 -9.48 -20.82 5.47
N HIS A 116 -8.75 -21.60 6.25
CA HIS A 116 -7.47 -22.23 5.85
C HIS A 116 -7.62 -23.12 4.60
N GLU A 117 -8.79 -23.70 4.38
CA GLU A 117 -9.12 -24.51 3.22
C GLU A 117 -9.07 -23.73 1.91
N LEU A 118 -9.18 -22.40 1.95
CA LEU A 118 -9.12 -21.53 0.77
C LEU A 118 -7.69 -21.12 0.38
N ILE A 119 -6.68 -21.37 1.23
CA ILE A 119 -5.28 -20.97 0.97
C ILE A 119 -4.77 -21.50 -0.37
N PRO A 120 -5.01 -22.76 -0.78
CA PRO A 120 -4.55 -23.30 -2.06
C PRO A 120 -5.14 -22.61 -3.29
N HIS A 121 -6.24 -21.89 -3.10
CA HIS A 121 -6.97 -21.19 -4.16
C HIS A 121 -6.62 -19.68 -4.25
N VAL A 122 -5.75 -19.18 -3.37
CA VAL A 122 -5.26 -17.81 -3.44
C VAL A 122 -4.17 -17.73 -4.51
N PRO A 123 -4.21 -16.74 -5.42
CA PRO A 123 -3.15 -16.56 -6.42
C PRO A 123 -1.77 -16.42 -5.78
N ALA A 124 -0.76 -17.00 -6.41
CA ALA A 124 0.63 -16.92 -5.97
C ALA A 124 1.26 -15.54 -6.34
N ALA A 125 0.64 -14.48 -5.86
CA ALA A 125 1.05 -13.10 -6.11
C ALA A 125 1.19 -12.32 -4.79
N VAL A 126 2.04 -11.30 -4.80
CA VAL A 126 2.13 -10.33 -3.71
C VAL A 126 1.24 -9.12 -3.99
N ALA A 127 0.92 -8.33 -2.96
CA ALA A 127 0.18 -7.10 -3.18
C ALA A 127 0.93 -6.14 -4.11
N PRO A 128 0.23 -5.33 -4.95
CA PRO A 128 0.85 -4.39 -5.90
C PRO A 128 1.86 -3.45 -5.24
N MET A 129 1.61 -2.98 -4.01
CA MET A 129 2.57 -2.13 -3.30
C MET A 129 3.90 -2.84 -3.06
N ILE A 130 3.86 -4.14 -2.75
CA ILE A 130 5.06 -4.95 -2.49
C ILE A 130 5.84 -5.19 -3.78
N ALA A 131 5.13 -5.51 -4.87
CA ALA A 131 5.75 -5.66 -6.20
C ALA A 131 6.43 -4.35 -6.63
N CYS A 132 5.76 -3.21 -6.45
CA CYS A 132 6.30 -1.89 -6.72
C CYS A 132 7.55 -1.61 -5.88
N GLY A 133 7.47 -1.78 -4.56
CA GLY A 133 8.59 -1.54 -3.65
C GLY A 133 9.81 -2.42 -3.98
N ARG A 134 9.60 -3.71 -4.24
CA ARG A 134 10.68 -4.62 -4.67
C ARG A 134 11.32 -4.18 -5.98
N ALA A 135 10.54 -3.78 -6.97
CA ALA A 135 11.05 -3.29 -8.25
C ALA A 135 11.90 -2.02 -8.06
N ILE A 136 11.45 -1.08 -7.22
CA ILE A 136 12.23 0.13 -6.90
C ILE A 136 13.54 -0.23 -6.20
N LYS A 137 13.53 -1.12 -5.21
CA LYS A 137 14.74 -1.55 -4.50
C LYS A 137 15.73 -2.30 -5.41
N VAL A 138 15.26 -2.95 -6.47
CA VAL A 138 16.13 -3.57 -7.49
C VAL A 138 16.76 -2.51 -8.39
N LEU A 139 16.01 -1.51 -8.81
CA LEU A 139 16.49 -0.43 -9.69
C LEU A 139 17.35 0.59 -8.93
N HIS A 140 17.02 0.85 -7.69
CA HIS A 140 17.68 1.81 -6.80
C HIS A 140 17.85 1.16 -5.42
N PRO A 141 18.93 0.41 -5.17
CA PRO A 141 19.12 -0.34 -3.92
C PRO A 141 19.09 0.53 -2.65
N ASP A 142 19.52 1.77 -2.75
CA ASP A 142 19.56 2.73 -1.63
C ASP A 142 18.25 3.53 -1.49
N ALA A 143 17.26 3.30 -2.36
CA ALA A 143 16.00 4.05 -2.31
C ALA A 143 15.20 3.72 -1.05
N ALA A 144 14.56 4.73 -0.49
CA ALA A 144 13.51 4.57 0.50
C ALA A 144 12.13 4.65 -0.16
N THR A 145 11.22 3.79 0.30
CA THR A 145 9.87 3.66 -0.26
C THR A 145 8.81 3.92 0.81
N VAL A 146 7.97 4.91 0.56
CA VAL A 146 6.85 5.26 1.43
C VAL A 146 5.55 4.99 0.67
N PHE A 147 4.81 3.96 1.10
CA PHE A 147 3.51 3.68 0.49
C PHE A 147 2.43 4.58 1.09
N ILE A 148 1.55 5.09 0.22
CA ILE A 148 0.45 5.99 0.59
C ILE A 148 -0.86 5.36 0.10
N GLY A 149 -1.74 5.04 1.05
CA GLY A 149 -2.95 4.30 0.72
C GLY A 149 -4.14 4.52 1.65
N PRO A 150 -5.27 3.85 1.38
CA PRO A 150 -6.52 4.10 2.09
C PRO A 150 -6.64 3.39 3.44
N CYS A 151 -5.71 2.49 3.78
CA CYS A 151 -5.97 1.44 4.77
C CYS A 151 -4.82 1.28 5.78
N VAL A 152 -5.14 1.29 7.07
CA VAL A 152 -4.17 1.05 8.14
C VAL A 152 -3.64 -0.40 8.17
N ALA A 153 -4.39 -1.37 7.61
CA ALA A 153 -3.94 -2.76 7.51
C ALA A 153 -2.67 -2.90 6.65
N LYS A 154 -2.42 -1.99 5.72
CA LYS A 154 -1.19 -1.93 4.93
C LYS A 154 0.06 -1.67 5.78
N LYS A 155 -0.09 -0.99 6.93
CA LYS A 155 1.00 -0.81 7.91
C LYS A 155 1.44 -2.13 8.55
N ALA A 156 0.49 -3.03 8.79
CA ALA A 156 0.79 -4.36 9.30
C ALA A 156 1.37 -5.25 8.19
N GLU A 157 0.77 -5.21 6.99
CA GLU A 157 1.25 -5.99 5.84
C GLU A 157 2.72 -5.69 5.53
N ALA A 158 3.12 -4.41 5.49
CA ALA A 158 4.50 -4.04 5.19
C ALA A 158 5.54 -4.61 6.18
N LYS A 159 5.10 -5.06 7.36
CA LYS A 159 5.93 -5.67 8.41
C LYS A 159 5.90 -7.20 8.41
N GLU A 160 5.11 -7.82 7.54
CA GLU A 160 5.07 -9.29 7.43
C GLU A 160 6.46 -9.82 7.02
N PRO A 161 6.98 -10.87 7.68
CA PRO A 161 8.36 -11.34 7.45
C PRO A 161 8.68 -11.68 5.99
N ASP A 162 7.71 -12.24 5.26
CA ASP A 162 7.89 -12.72 3.87
C ASP A 162 8.08 -11.57 2.86
N ILE A 163 7.67 -10.37 3.23
CA ILE A 163 7.67 -9.19 2.35
C ILE A 163 8.34 -7.97 2.99
N ALA A 164 8.91 -8.13 4.18
CA ALA A 164 9.64 -7.06 4.86
C ALA A 164 10.77 -6.52 3.98
N GLY A 165 11.03 -5.22 4.11
CA GLY A 165 12.06 -4.52 3.33
C GLY A 165 11.62 -4.04 1.94
N ALA A 166 10.43 -4.43 1.45
CA ALA A 166 9.90 -3.87 0.21
C ALA A 166 9.37 -2.44 0.39
N ILE A 167 8.78 -2.16 1.56
CA ILE A 167 8.21 -0.85 1.93
C ILE A 167 8.79 -0.43 3.29
N ASP A 168 9.36 0.77 3.34
CA ASP A 168 10.01 1.27 4.56
C ASP A 168 9.01 1.96 5.50
N CYS A 169 7.96 2.57 4.95
CA CYS A 169 6.91 3.24 5.73
C CYS A 169 5.57 3.21 5.00
N VAL A 170 4.47 3.23 5.75
CA VAL A 170 3.11 3.30 5.20
C VAL A 170 2.37 4.48 5.82
N LEU A 171 1.87 5.38 4.98
CA LEU A 171 0.98 6.47 5.36
C LEU A 171 -0.42 6.25 4.81
N THR A 172 -1.42 6.70 5.54
CA THR A 172 -2.78 6.82 5.04
C THR A 172 -2.96 8.13 4.26
N PHE A 173 -3.96 8.20 3.39
CA PHE A 173 -4.31 9.46 2.70
C PHE A 173 -4.60 10.58 3.69
N LYS A 174 -5.25 10.25 4.82
CA LYS A 174 -5.51 11.24 5.87
C LYS A 174 -4.22 11.78 6.49
N GLU A 175 -3.28 10.91 6.84
CA GLU A 175 -1.98 11.34 7.37
C GLU A 175 -1.24 12.25 6.39
N VAL A 176 -1.29 11.93 5.08
CA VAL A 176 -0.68 12.76 4.03
C VAL A 176 -1.40 14.11 3.88
N ALA A 177 -2.73 14.14 3.93
CA ALA A 177 -3.50 15.38 3.90
C ALA A 177 -3.15 16.27 5.10
N ASP A 178 -3.09 15.70 6.32
CA ASP A 178 -2.67 16.41 7.52
C ASP A 178 -1.22 16.95 7.39
N MET A 179 -0.32 16.20 6.72
CA MET A 179 1.06 16.65 6.42
C MET A 179 1.07 17.81 5.42
N PHE A 180 0.29 17.75 4.34
CA PHE A 180 0.20 18.85 3.36
C PHE A 180 -0.28 20.13 4.04
N GLU A 181 -1.29 20.06 4.90
CA GLU A 181 -1.77 21.19 5.68
C GLU A 181 -0.68 21.74 6.60
N ALA A 182 -0.03 20.88 7.39
CA ALA A 182 1.03 21.26 8.33
C ALA A 182 2.22 21.92 7.65
N PHE A 183 2.60 21.46 6.47
CA PHE A 183 3.69 22.03 5.66
C PHE A 183 3.25 23.19 4.77
N ARG A 184 1.95 23.55 4.77
CA ARG A 184 1.36 24.61 3.92
C ARG A 184 1.57 24.34 2.42
N ILE A 185 1.49 23.08 2.02
CA ILE A 185 1.63 22.67 0.61
C ILE A 185 0.24 22.68 -0.02
N ASN A 186 0.08 23.48 -1.08
CA ASN A 186 -1.14 23.49 -1.88
C ASN A 186 -1.13 22.30 -2.86
N THR A 187 -2.24 21.60 -2.91
CA THR A 187 -2.48 20.45 -3.80
C THR A 187 -3.49 20.77 -4.90
#